data_6d2f8eae82f014f8493c2e0bba833293
#
_entry.id   6d2f8eae82f014f8493c2e0bba833293
#
_cell.length_a   1.000
_cell.length_b   1.000
_cell.length_c   1.000
_cell.angle_alpha   90.00
_cell.angle_beta   90.00
_cell.angle_gamma   90.00
#
_symmetry.space_group_name_H-M   'P 1'
#
loop_
_entity.id
_entity.type
_entity.pdbx_description
1 polymer ?
#
loop_
_entity_poly.entity_id
_entity_poly.type
_entity_poly.pdbx_seq_one_letter_code
_entity_poly.pdbx_strand_id
1 'polypeptide(L)'
;MQDRYREVYDSFKWEVPARFNIGAACCGRHSHDRSRFALYWEDEGGSAVAYSFWDLQQQANRLSNALAGLGVKRGDRVGVILPQRPETAIAHIACYQMGAVAMPLSVLFGPDALEYRLQNSETVAALVDPASLPGLAQIRDKLPLLKHVIGVAGARESWVQSWERLLDRASPRFAPVDTAAADPALLVYTSGTTGPPKGALMPQRVLLGNLPGFEHSHDLFPQAGDLFWSPADWAWTGGLMDALLPSLYHGTPLLGYRGRFDPEKSFWLMQKYGVRNTFLFPTALKMMMKTVPQPRKRYELSLRSIMSAGESVGETVFEWSREALGVTVNEMFGQTEINYTGSSSSQAATSPTRPTGTSSPVSSMQATRCPG
;
A
#
# COMPACT_ATOMS: atom_id res chain seq x y z
N MET A 1 1.97 36.86 -9.94
CA MET A 1 1.50 35.58 -9.39
C MET A 1 2.70 34.62 -9.43
N GLN A 2 3.19 34.21 -8.27
CA GLN A 2 4.38 33.36 -8.17
C GLN A 2 4.01 31.97 -8.72
N ASP A 3 4.83 31.44 -9.64
CA ASP A 3 4.63 30.11 -10.21
C ASP A 3 5.01 29.06 -9.14
N ARG A 4 4.02 28.60 -8.38
CA ARG A 4 4.19 27.61 -7.31
C ARG A 4 4.88 26.33 -7.78
N TYR A 5 4.71 25.95 -9.04
CA TYR A 5 5.38 24.80 -9.60
C TYR A 5 6.90 25.01 -9.61
N ARG A 6 7.35 26.19 -10.09
CA ARG A 6 8.78 26.50 -10.11
C ARG A 6 9.38 26.59 -8.72
N GLU A 7 8.66 27.21 -7.78
CA GLU A 7 9.10 27.30 -6.39
C GLU A 7 9.36 25.90 -5.79
N VAL A 8 8.40 24.96 -5.97
CA VAL A 8 8.52 23.59 -5.49
C VAL A 8 9.65 22.85 -6.24
N TYR A 9 9.70 22.99 -7.57
CA TYR A 9 10.70 22.31 -8.41
C TYR A 9 12.13 22.78 -8.07
N ASP A 10 12.34 24.08 -7.95
CA ASP A 10 13.68 24.66 -7.71
C ASP A 10 14.17 24.39 -6.28
N SER A 11 13.24 24.27 -5.31
CA SER A 11 13.57 23.97 -3.91
C SER A 11 13.72 22.48 -3.61
N PHE A 12 13.21 21.59 -4.48
CA PHE A 12 13.22 20.16 -4.23
C PHE A 12 14.63 19.56 -4.34
N LYS A 13 15.02 18.77 -3.34
CA LYS A 13 16.25 17.98 -3.33
C LYS A 13 15.97 16.60 -2.77
N TRP A 14 16.55 15.59 -3.42
CA TRP A 14 16.51 14.23 -2.90
C TRP A 14 17.39 14.09 -1.66
N GLU A 15 16.77 13.73 -0.54
CA GLU A 15 17.46 13.38 0.68
C GLU A 15 17.33 11.87 0.93
N VAL A 16 18.32 11.13 0.46
CA VAL A 16 18.36 9.67 0.63
C VAL A 16 19.47 9.33 1.65
N PRO A 17 19.11 8.95 2.87
CA PRO A 17 20.10 8.58 3.87
C PRO A 17 20.81 7.28 3.48
N ALA A 18 22.08 7.13 3.87
CA ALA A 18 22.84 5.91 3.61
C ALA A 18 22.20 4.67 4.29
N ARG A 19 21.57 4.89 5.46
CA ARG A 19 20.88 3.87 6.26
C ARG A 19 19.40 4.20 6.30
N PHE A 20 18.57 3.25 5.93
CA PHE A 20 17.11 3.40 5.95
C PHE A 20 16.45 2.04 6.12
N ASN A 21 15.43 1.97 6.98
CA ASN A 21 14.61 0.78 7.21
C ASN A 21 13.13 1.16 7.14
N ILE A 22 12.40 0.62 6.16
CA ILE A 22 10.98 0.93 5.94
C ILE A 22 10.16 0.60 7.19
N GLY A 23 10.40 -0.54 7.85
CA GLY A 23 9.64 -0.94 9.04
C GLY A 23 9.80 0.04 10.19
N ALA A 24 11.03 0.47 10.46
CA ALA A 24 11.33 1.49 11.47
C ALA A 24 10.70 2.83 11.09
N ALA A 25 10.77 3.22 9.82
CA ALA A 25 10.24 4.49 9.33
C ALA A 25 8.71 4.55 9.30
N CYS A 26 8.03 3.45 8.94
CA CYS A 26 6.57 3.39 8.83
C CYS A 26 5.88 3.11 10.17
N CYS A 27 6.55 2.47 11.12
CA CYS A 27 5.90 2.08 12.37
C CYS A 27 6.73 2.43 13.61
N GLY A 28 7.97 1.99 13.68
CA GLY A 28 8.80 2.12 14.87
C GLY A 28 8.89 3.55 15.42
N ARG A 29 9.13 4.52 14.55
CA ARG A 29 9.25 5.94 14.94
C ARG A 29 7.97 6.56 15.50
N HIS A 30 6.80 5.98 15.22
CA HIS A 30 5.51 6.47 15.67
C HIS A 30 4.96 5.71 16.88
N SER A 31 5.53 4.55 17.20
CA SER A 31 5.00 3.61 18.20
C SER A 31 5.20 4.02 19.66
N HIS A 32 5.91 5.11 19.93
CA HIS A 32 6.09 5.64 21.27
C HIS A 32 4.81 6.28 21.84
N ASP A 33 3.94 6.77 20.96
CA ASP A 33 2.63 7.32 21.30
C ASP A 33 1.53 6.26 21.13
N ARG A 34 1.05 5.71 22.24
CA ARG A 34 0.00 4.67 22.24
C ARG A 34 -1.37 5.19 21.80
N SER A 35 -1.60 6.49 21.83
CA SER A 35 -2.85 7.11 21.42
C SER A 35 -2.93 7.33 19.91
N ARG A 36 -1.80 7.24 19.20
CA ARG A 36 -1.73 7.48 17.76
C ARG A 36 -2.21 6.28 16.98
N PHE A 37 -3.42 6.39 16.39
CA PHE A 37 -3.98 5.35 15.54
C PHE A 37 -3.23 5.25 14.21
N ALA A 38 -3.06 4.00 13.74
CA ALA A 38 -2.39 3.66 12.49
C ALA A 38 -3.35 3.04 11.48
N LEU A 39 -4.21 2.13 11.94
CA LEU A 39 -5.06 1.34 11.08
C LEU A 39 -6.44 1.15 11.71
N TYR A 40 -7.47 1.58 11.00
CA TYR A 40 -8.84 1.10 11.18
C TYR A 40 -9.07 -0.04 10.21
N TRP A 41 -9.73 -1.09 10.64
CA TRP A 41 -10.04 -2.23 9.79
C TRP A 41 -11.48 -2.69 9.98
N GLU A 42 -12.11 -3.06 8.86
CA GLU A 42 -13.45 -3.61 8.85
C GLU A 42 -13.57 -4.71 7.80
N ASP A 43 -14.41 -5.73 8.05
CA ASP A 43 -14.75 -6.77 7.08
C ASP A 43 -16.20 -6.70 6.60
N GLU A 44 -16.55 -7.55 5.63
CA GLU A 44 -17.93 -7.65 5.10
C GLU A 44 -18.94 -8.11 6.16
N GLY A 45 -18.49 -8.85 7.17
CA GLY A 45 -19.30 -9.31 8.29
C GLY A 45 -19.59 -8.23 9.34
N GLY A 46 -18.99 -7.05 9.20
CA GLY A 46 -19.15 -5.94 10.13
C GLY A 46 -18.20 -5.99 11.33
N SER A 47 -17.27 -6.96 11.38
CA SER A 47 -16.22 -6.95 12.39
C SER A 47 -15.31 -5.76 12.14
N ALA A 48 -15.07 -4.95 13.18
CA ALA A 48 -14.23 -3.76 13.08
C ALA A 48 -13.25 -3.68 14.24
N VAL A 49 -12.03 -3.22 13.97
CA VAL A 49 -10.98 -3.04 14.98
C VAL A 49 -10.09 -1.86 14.61
N ALA A 50 -9.52 -1.21 15.60
CA ALA A 50 -8.54 -0.14 15.43
C ALA A 50 -7.21 -0.54 16.08
N TYR A 51 -6.13 -0.25 15.40
CA TYR A 51 -4.76 -0.47 15.87
C TYR A 51 -4.04 0.87 15.98
N SER A 52 -3.41 1.11 17.12
CA SER A 52 -2.40 2.17 17.22
C SER A 52 -1.09 1.72 16.56
N PHE A 53 -0.18 2.68 16.33
CA PHE A 53 1.19 2.34 15.90
C PHE A 53 1.91 1.45 16.91
N TRP A 54 1.62 1.63 18.19
CA TRP A 54 2.16 0.76 19.24
C TRP A 54 1.66 -0.67 19.09
N ASP A 55 0.36 -0.89 18.84
CA ASP A 55 -0.21 -2.22 18.65
C ASP A 55 0.40 -2.93 17.44
N LEU A 56 0.47 -2.25 16.29
CA LEU A 56 1.11 -2.80 15.09
C LEU A 56 2.57 -3.15 15.35
N GLN A 57 3.32 -2.26 16.03
CA GLN A 57 4.73 -2.49 16.35
C GLN A 57 4.94 -3.69 17.27
N GLN A 58 4.10 -3.85 18.30
CA GLN A 58 4.19 -5.01 19.20
C GLN A 58 3.98 -6.32 18.44
N GLN A 59 2.98 -6.37 17.56
CA GLN A 59 2.70 -7.55 16.74
C GLN A 59 3.82 -7.79 15.71
N ALA A 60 4.32 -6.75 15.06
CA ALA A 60 5.43 -6.85 14.11
C ALA A 60 6.72 -7.35 14.78
N ASN A 61 7.01 -6.89 16.00
CA ASN A 61 8.15 -7.38 16.78
C ASN A 61 8.03 -8.87 17.09
N ARG A 62 6.83 -9.32 17.49
CA ARG A 62 6.56 -10.74 17.73
C ARG A 62 6.74 -11.56 16.46
N LEU A 63 6.21 -11.08 15.33
CA LEU A 63 6.36 -11.76 14.05
C LEU A 63 7.81 -11.83 13.60
N SER A 64 8.58 -10.74 13.74
CA SER A 64 10.01 -10.75 13.40
C SER A 64 10.78 -11.76 14.23
N ASN A 65 10.52 -11.82 15.54
CA ASN A 65 11.14 -12.82 16.43
C ASN A 65 10.70 -14.25 16.07
N ALA A 66 9.44 -14.46 15.71
CA ALA A 66 8.94 -15.77 15.29
C ALA A 66 9.61 -16.21 13.97
N LEU A 67 9.67 -15.34 12.97
CA LEU A 67 10.34 -15.62 11.68
C LEU A 67 11.84 -15.88 11.88
N ALA A 68 12.52 -15.10 12.70
CA ALA A 68 13.94 -15.34 13.05
C ALA A 68 14.12 -16.68 13.76
N GLY A 69 13.23 -17.03 14.69
CA GLY A 69 13.21 -18.32 15.36
C GLY A 69 12.98 -19.51 14.43
N LEU A 70 12.28 -19.30 13.32
CA LEU A 70 12.10 -20.26 12.24
C LEU A 70 13.29 -20.30 11.26
N GLY A 71 14.30 -19.45 11.45
CA GLY A 71 15.51 -19.41 10.64
C GLY A 71 15.44 -18.50 9.42
N VAL A 72 14.41 -17.65 9.30
CA VAL A 72 14.35 -16.59 8.27
C VAL A 72 15.40 -15.54 8.55
N LYS A 73 16.18 -15.17 7.54
CA LYS A 73 17.33 -14.27 7.63
C LYS A 73 17.13 -13.01 6.79
N ARG A 74 18.01 -12.03 6.99
CA ARG A 74 18.13 -10.86 6.12
C ARG A 74 18.31 -11.30 4.66
N GLY A 75 17.54 -10.70 3.75
CA GLY A 75 17.53 -11.01 2.33
C GLY A 75 16.65 -12.20 1.93
N ASP A 76 16.16 -13.00 2.88
CA ASP A 76 15.20 -14.07 2.56
C ASP A 76 13.85 -13.51 2.11
N ARG A 77 13.21 -14.17 1.14
CA ARG A 77 11.90 -13.75 0.64
C ARG A 77 10.80 -14.40 1.46
N VAL A 78 9.87 -13.54 1.90
CA VAL A 78 8.69 -13.92 2.65
C VAL A 78 7.44 -13.57 1.85
N GLY A 79 6.68 -14.58 1.43
CA GLY A 79 5.42 -14.40 0.72
C GLY A 79 4.33 -13.88 1.65
N VAL A 80 3.66 -12.79 1.26
CA VAL A 80 2.52 -12.21 1.99
C VAL A 80 1.27 -12.42 1.13
N ILE A 81 0.57 -13.55 1.31
CA ILE A 81 -0.60 -13.97 0.53
C ILE A 81 -1.85 -13.64 1.35
N LEU A 82 -2.05 -12.35 1.57
CA LEU A 82 -3.06 -11.83 2.48
C LEU A 82 -3.84 -10.68 1.81
N PRO A 83 -5.16 -10.56 2.07
CA PRO A 83 -5.95 -9.41 1.62
C PRO A 83 -5.65 -8.18 2.49
N GLN A 84 -6.43 -7.10 2.30
CA GLN A 84 -6.38 -5.95 3.22
C GLN A 84 -6.82 -6.36 4.61
N ARG A 85 -5.86 -6.51 5.52
CA ARG A 85 -6.08 -6.88 6.91
C ARG A 85 -4.89 -6.46 7.80
N PRO A 86 -5.09 -6.37 9.14
CA PRO A 86 -4.02 -5.95 10.04
C PRO A 86 -2.76 -6.80 9.90
N GLU A 87 -2.90 -8.10 9.75
CA GLU A 87 -1.77 -9.03 9.61
C GLU A 87 -0.93 -8.75 8.37
N THR A 88 -1.53 -8.18 7.31
CA THR A 88 -0.77 -7.78 6.11
C THR A 88 0.15 -6.60 6.42
N ALA A 89 -0.35 -5.56 7.09
CA ALA A 89 0.47 -4.44 7.53
C ALA A 89 1.58 -4.89 8.50
N ILE A 90 1.23 -5.73 9.47
CA ILE A 90 2.17 -6.32 10.44
C ILE A 90 3.25 -7.13 9.73
N ALA A 91 2.88 -7.94 8.73
CA ALA A 91 3.81 -8.76 7.95
C ALA A 91 4.83 -7.90 7.20
N HIS A 92 4.38 -6.85 6.53
CA HIS A 92 5.26 -5.90 5.84
C HIS A 92 6.23 -5.22 6.82
N ILE A 93 5.73 -4.67 7.92
CA ILE A 93 6.57 -4.05 8.95
C ILE A 93 7.60 -5.04 9.48
N ALA A 94 7.18 -6.27 9.81
CA ALA A 94 8.05 -7.31 10.35
C ALA A 94 9.15 -7.72 9.36
N CYS A 95 8.83 -7.92 8.10
CA CYS A 95 9.81 -8.26 7.06
C CYS A 95 10.83 -7.14 6.89
N TYR A 96 10.38 -5.89 6.77
CA TYR A 96 11.27 -4.76 6.56
C TYR A 96 12.19 -4.52 7.74
N GLN A 97 11.66 -4.55 8.98
CA GLN A 97 12.49 -4.29 10.16
C GLN A 97 13.55 -5.37 10.43
N MET A 98 13.33 -6.61 9.99
CA MET A 98 14.33 -7.69 10.09
C MET A 98 15.24 -7.78 8.86
N GLY A 99 15.04 -6.92 7.84
CA GLY A 99 15.81 -6.92 6.60
C GLY A 99 15.49 -8.08 5.67
N ALA A 100 14.37 -8.78 5.86
CA ALA A 100 13.82 -9.73 4.91
C ALA A 100 13.11 -9.00 3.76
N VAL A 101 12.93 -9.68 2.64
CA VAL A 101 12.24 -9.16 1.45
C VAL A 101 10.78 -9.58 1.50
N ALA A 102 9.87 -8.61 1.68
CA ALA A 102 8.45 -8.87 1.59
C ALA A 102 8.04 -9.09 0.13
N MET A 103 7.28 -10.14 -0.15
CA MET A 103 6.74 -10.42 -1.47
C MET A 103 5.21 -10.49 -1.38
N PRO A 104 4.50 -9.38 -1.62
CA PRO A 104 3.04 -9.38 -1.61
C PRO A 104 2.50 -10.17 -2.79
N LEU A 105 1.51 -11.01 -2.51
CA LEU A 105 0.83 -11.85 -3.50
C LEU A 105 -0.68 -11.78 -3.28
N SER A 106 -1.43 -11.55 -4.36
CA SER A 106 -2.88 -11.48 -4.28
C SER A 106 -3.48 -12.84 -3.91
N VAL A 107 -4.47 -12.82 -3.04
CA VAL A 107 -5.28 -14.00 -2.70
C VAL A 107 -6.09 -14.55 -3.88
N LEU A 108 -6.16 -13.78 -4.97
CA LEU A 108 -6.82 -14.17 -6.20
C LEU A 108 -5.93 -15.00 -7.14
N PHE A 109 -4.65 -15.18 -6.82
CA PHE A 109 -3.77 -16.00 -7.62
C PHE A 109 -4.13 -17.47 -7.50
N GLY A 110 -4.35 -18.12 -8.66
CA GLY A 110 -4.47 -19.57 -8.75
C GLY A 110 -3.14 -20.29 -8.50
N PRO A 111 -3.19 -21.65 -8.40
CA PRO A 111 -2.03 -22.48 -8.09
C PRO A 111 -0.82 -22.21 -8.98
N ASP A 112 -0.96 -22.19 -10.30
CA ASP A 112 0.14 -21.98 -11.25
C ASP A 112 0.82 -20.63 -11.06
N ALA A 113 0.01 -19.57 -10.79
CA ALA A 113 0.53 -18.24 -10.56
C ALA A 113 1.30 -18.14 -9.25
N LEU A 114 0.86 -18.84 -8.21
CA LEU A 114 1.57 -18.96 -6.92
C LEU A 114 2.83 -19.79 -7.06
N GLU A 115 2.75 -20.97 -7.71
CA GLU A 115 3.89 -21.86 -7.94
C GLU A 115 5.05 -21.12 -8.57
N TYR A 116 4.80 -20.48 -9.73
CA TYR A 116 5.83 -19.76 -10.45
C TYR A 116 6.52 -18.70 -9.59
N ARG A 117 5.74 -17.87 -8.88
CA ARG A 117 6.29 -16.75 -8.10
C ARG A 117 7.07 -17.22 -6.87
N LEU A 118 6.53 -18.22 -6.17
CA LEU A 118 7.17 -18.77 -4.97
C LEU A 118 8.45 -19.54 -5.30
N GLN A 119 8.49 -20.25 -6.44
CA GLN A 119 9.71 -20.92 -6.92
C GLN A 119 10.74 -19.90 -7.41
N ASN A 120 10.33 -19.00 -8.33
CA ASN A 120 11.23 -18.04 -8.96
C ASN A 120 11.87 -17.07 -7.96
N SER A 121 11.15 -16.72 -6.90
CA SER A 121 11.67 -15.89 -5.82
C SER A 121 12.46 -16.67 -4.77
N GLU A 122 12.48 -18.00 -4.82
CA GLU A 122 13.05 -18.86 -3.77
C GLU A 122 12.51 -18.51 -2.37
N THR A 123 11.18 -18.35 -2.27
CA THR A 123 10.51 -17.99 -1.02
C THR A 123 10.71 -19.05 0.05
N VAL A 124 11.13 -18.65 1.26
CA VAL A 124 11.42 -19.57 2.38
C VAL A 124 10.28 -19.66 3.38
N ALA A 125 9.47 -18.61 3.50
CA ALA A 125 8.30 -18.55 4.38
C ALA A 125 7.14 -17.85 3.69
N ALA A 126 5.90 -18.19 4.03
CA ALA A 126 4.70 -17.52 3.52
C ALA A 126 3.66 -17.33 4.62
N LEU A 127 3.00 -16.18 4.61
CA LEU A 127 1.81 -15.89 5.43
C LEU A 127 0.59 -16.02 4.54
N VAL A 128 -0.42 -16.77 5.00
CA VAL A 128 -1.54 -17.16 4.14
C VAL A 128 -2.90 -16.92 4.79
N ASP A 129 -3.83 -16.42 3.98
CA ASP A 129 -5.25 -16.32 4.32
C ASP A 129 -5.95 -17.66 4.00
N PRO A 130 -7.04 -18.02 4.71
CA PRO A 130 -7.82 -19.21 4.41
C PRO A 130 -8.21 -19.35 2.92
N ALA A 131 -8.48 -18.24 2.22
CA ALA A 131 -8.85 -18.26 0.81
C ALA A 131 -7.74 -18.76 -0.11
N SER A 132 -6.46 -18.56 0.26
CA SER A 132 -5.30 -18.95 -0.56
C SER A 132 -4.83 -20.38 -0.28
N LEU A 133 -5.27 -20.96 0.84
CA LEU A 133 -4.76 -22.23 1.32
C LEU A 133 -5.02 -23.40 0.36
N PRO A 134 -6.23 -23.57 -0.25
CA PRO A 134 -6.50 -24.65 -1.18
C PRO A 134 -5.59 -24.62 -2.43
N GLY A 135 -5.30 -23.41 -2.94
CA GLY A 135 -4.39 -23.24 -4.08
C GLY A 135 -2.94 -23.59 -3.71
N LEU A 136 -2.50 -23.16 -2.54
CA LEU A 136 -1.15 -23.44 -2.05
C LEU A 136 -0.95 -24.95 -1.75
N ALA A 137 -1.97 -25.63 -1.22
CA ALA A 137 -1.94 -27.06 -0.95
C ALA A 137 -1.67 -27.89 -2.21
N GLN A 138 -2.24 -27.51 -3.36
CA GLN A 138 -2.05 -28.20 -4.63
C GLN A 138 -0.61 -28.18 -5.16
N ILE A 139 0.16 -27.18 -4.76
CA ILE A 139 1.54 -26.95 -5.25
C ILE A 139 2.59 -27.15 -4.16
N ARG A 140 2.18 -27.52 -2.95
CA ARG A 140 3.07 -27.59 -1.78
C ARG A 140 4.32 -28.44 -2.02
N ASP A 141 4.16 -29.60 -2.66
CA ASP A 141 5.26 -30.54 -2.93
C ASP A 141 6.23 -30.02 -4.01
N LYS A 142 5.81 -29.06 -4.80
CA LYS A 142 6.65 -28.41 -5.82
C LYS A 142 7.48 -27.23 -5.27
N LEU A 143 7.34 -26.90 -3.99
CA LEU A 143 7.97 -25.76 -3.33
C LEU A 143 8.99 -26.20 -2.25
N PRO A 144 10.12 -26.83 -2.64
CA PRO A 144 11.06 -27.40 -1.67
C PRO A 144 11.75 -26.37 -0.78
N LEU A 145 11.84 -25.11 -1.22
CA LEU A 145 12.43 -24.01 -0.44
C LEU A 145 11.45 -23.35 0.50
N LEU A 146 10.14 -23.47 0.28
CA LEU A 146 9.10 -22.94 1.17
C LEU A 146 8.99 -23.83 2.42
N LYS A 147 9.76 -23.50 3.44
CA LYS A 147 9.86 -24.32 4.67
C LYS A 147 8.72 -24.04 5.64
N HIS A 148 8.29 -22.78 5.73
CA HIS A 148 7.35 -22.32 6.74
C HIS A 148 6.13 -21.68 6.09
N VAL A 149 4.95 -22.14 6.47
CA VAL A 149 3.68 -21.53 6.09
C VAL A 149 2.93 -21.17 7.37
N ILE A 150 2.59 -19.90 7.52
CA ILE A 150 1.94 -19.35 8.69
C ILE A 150 0.53 -18.93 8.31
N GLY A 151 -0.46 -19.55 8.89
CA GLY A 151 -1.88 -19.29 8.63
C GLY A 151 -2.45 -18.25 9.58
N VAL A 152 -3.12 -17.25 9.01
CA VAL A 152 -3.90 -16.24 9.74
C VAL A 152 -5.39 -16.57 9.72
N ALA A 153 -6.19 -15.96 10.60
CA ALA A 153 -7.65 -16.07 10.62
C ALA A 153 -8.18 -17.52 10.57
N GLY A 154 -7.49 -18.43 11.23
CA GLY A 154 -7.91 -19.83 11.28
C GLY A 154 -7.54 -20.67 10.06
N ALA A 155 -6.69 -20.18 9.13
CA ALA A 155 -6.11 -21.00 8.09
C ALA A 155 -5.35 -22.19 8.70
N ARG A 156 -5.79 -23.42 8.43
CA ARG A 156 -5.29 -24.64 9.09
C ARG A 156 -5.11 -25.78 8.11
N GLU A 157 -3.92 -26.34 8.16
CA GLU A 157 -3.54 -27.62 7.59
C GLU A 157 -2.45 -28.23 8.48
N SER A 158 -2.16 -29.51 8.36
CA SER A 158 -1.14 -30.17 9.18
C SER A 158 0.26 -29.56 9.05
N TRP A 159 0.55 -28.94 7.93
CA TRP A 159 1.81 -28.28 7.58
C TRP A 159 1.78 -26.75 7.77
N VAL A 160 0.66 -26.20 8.26
CA VAL A 160 0.48 -24.76 8.50
C VAL A 160 0.63 -24.46 9.99
N GLN A 161 1.49 -23.51 10.29
CA GLN A 161 1.71 -23.00 11.63
C GLN A 161 0.67 -21.90 11.97
N SER A 162 0.13 -21.93 13.19
CA SER A 162 -0.83 -20.89 13.61
C SER A 162 -0.11 -19.57 13.90
N TRP A 163 -0.56 -18.50 13.27
CA TRP A 163 -0.15 -17.13 13.56
C TRP A 163 -0.24 -16.80 15.04
N GLU A 164 -1.38 -17.05 15.64
CA GLU A 164 -1.65 -16.72 17.04
C GLU A 164 -0.65 -17.42 17.97
N ARG A 165 -0.46 -18.74 17.78
CA ARG A 165 0.47 -19.52 18.61
C ARG A 165 1.93 -19.09 18.45
N LEU A 166 2.33 -18.69 17.26
CA LEU A 166 3.67 -18.21 17.00
C LEU A 166 3.91 -16.87 17.70
N LEU A 167 2.97 -15.94 17.56
CA LEU A 167 3.11 -14.61 18.14
C LEU A 167 3.01 -14.63 19.68
N ASP A 168 2.14 -15.45 20.25
CA ASP A 168 1.99 -15.58 21.72
C ASP A 168 3.30 -16.00 22.41
N ARG A 169 4.10 -16.83 21.74
CA ARG A 169 5.38 -17.33 22.25
C ARG A 169 6.55 -16.38 21.98
N ALA A 170 6.39 -15.43 21.07
CA ALA A 170 7.45 -14.56 20.64
C ALA A 170 7.56 -13.28 21.47
N SER A 171 8.79 -12.80 21.68
CA SER A 171 9.04 -11.55 22.39
C SER A 171 8.40 -10.36 21.65
N PRO A 172 7.76 -9.42 22.37
CA PRO A 172 7.29 -8.16 21.79
C PRO A 172 8.40 -7.12 21.61
N ARG A 173 9.65 -7.47 21.88
CA ARG A 173 10.81 -6.59 21.72
C ARG A 173 11.67 -7.10 20.57
N PHE A 174 11.92 -6.26 19.59
CA PHE A 174 12.80 -6.53 18.46
C PHE A 174 13.57 -5.25 18.10
N ALA A 175 14.88 -5.36 17.91
CA ALA A 175 15.69 -4.26 17.42
C ALA A 175 15.73 -4.33 15.88
N PRO A 176 15.25 -3.30 15.17
CA PRO A 176 15.33 -3.29 13.71
C PRO A 176 16.76 -3.46 13.22
N VAL A 177 16.94 -4.26 12.19
CA VAL A 177 18.23 -4.43 11.53
C VAL A 177 18.66 -3.12 10.89
N ASP A 178 19.92 -2.74 11.09
CA ASP A 178 20.49 -1.58 10.43
C ASP A 178 20.72 -1.86 8.94
N THR A 179 19.71 -1.57 8.12
CA THR A 179 19.73 -1.79 6.67
C THR A 179 20.32 -0.58 5.94
N ALA A 180 21.11 -0.84 4.89
CA ALA A 180 21.44 0.21 3.93
C ALA A 180 20.20 0.60 3.12
N ALA A 181 20.11 1.85 2.69
CA ALA A 181 19.01 2.31 1.83
C ALA A 181 18.92 1.52 0.50
N ALA A 182 20.02 0.92 0.06
CA ALA A 182 20.10 0.09 -1.14
C ALA A 182 19.80 -1.40 -0.90
N ASP A 183 19.63 -1.84 0.36
CA ASP A 183 19.31 -3.25 0.63
C ASP A 183 17.93 -3.62 0.07
N PRO A 184 17.77 -4.84 -0.47
CA PRO A 184 16.48 -5.35 -0.92
C PRO A 184 15.44 -5.34 0.20
N ALA A 185 14.19 -4.94 -0.14
CA ALA A 185 13.10 -4.87 0.83
C ALA A 185 11.78 -5.43 0.30
N LEU A 186 11.48 -5.21 -0.96
CA LEU A 186 10.19 -5.54 -1.57
C LEU A 186 10.39 -6.20 -2.92
N LEU A 187 9.65 -7.29 -3.18
CA LEU A 187 9.64 -7.98 -4.47
C LEU A 187 8.21 -8.04 -5.01
N VAL A 188 7.93 -7.28 -6.06
CA VAL A 188 6.61 -7.26 -6.70
C VAL A 188 6.69 -7.87 -8.09
N TYR A 189 5.80 -8.83 -8.38
CA TYR A 189 5.73 -9.43 -9.71
C TYR A 189 4.80 -8.65 -10.62
N THR A 190 5.32 -8.23 -11.78
CA THR A 190 4.55 -7.58 -12.85
C THR A 190 4.23 -8.57 -13.96
N SER A 191 3.14 -8.34 -14.70
CA SER A 191 2.72 -9.22 -15.79
C SER A 191 3.72 -9.27 -16.95
N GLY A 192 4.63 -8.27 -17.03
CA GLY A 192 5.53 -8.12 -18.15
C GLY A 192 4.78 -7.92 -19.48
N THR A 193 5.44 -7.35 -20.48
CA THR A 193 4.87 -7.21 -21.84
C THR A 193 5.05 -8.48 -22.66
N THR A 194 6.01 -9.33 -22.30
CA THR A 194 6.34 -10.57 -23.02
C THR A 194 6.86 -11.62 -22.02
N GLY A 195 6.32 -12.84 -22.12
CA GLY A 195 6.78 -14.01 -21.35
C GLY A 195 6.20 -14.08 -19.91
N PRO A 196 6.81 -14.88 -19.04
CA PRO A 196 6.34 -15.08 -17.66
C PRO A 196 6.48 -13.79 -16.83
N PRO A 197 5.72 -13.70 -15.70
CA PRO A 197 5.82 -12.55 -14.81
C PRO A 197 7.26 -12.30 -14.34
N LYS A 198 7.63 -11.02 -14.23
CA LYS A 198 8.98 -10.59 -13.79
C LYS A 198 8.90 -10.00 -12.39
N GLY A 199 9.84 -10.38 -11.53
CA GLY A 199 9.96 -9.83 -10.18
C GLY A 199 10.78 -8.53 -10.18
N ALA A 200 10.15 -7.42 -9.85
CA ALA A 200 10.83 -6.15 -9.60
C ALA A 200 11.31 -6.14 -8.13
N LEU A 201 12.62 -6.28 -7.95
CA LEU A 201 13.26 -6.24 -6.62
C LEU A 201 13.59 -4.79 -6.27
N MET A 202 12.95 -4.28 -5.24
CA MET A 202 13.04 -2.89 -4.83
C MET A 202 13.82 -2.73 -3.52
N PRO A 203 14.71 -1.72 -3.43
CA PRO A 203 15.48 -1.46 -2.22
C PRO A 203 14.64 -0.76 -1.14
N GLN A 204 15.18 -0.69 0.10
CA GLN A 204 14.57 0.04 1.22
C GLN A 204 14.21 1.49 0.84
N ARG A 205 15.07 2.19 0.07
CA ARG A 205 14.84 3.58 -0.36
C ARG A 205 13.68 3.76 -1.36
N VAL A 206 13.06 2.68 -1.86
CA VAL A 206 11.94 2.77 -2.81
C VAL A 206 10.80 3.62 -2.24
N LEU A 207 10.54 3.50 -0.94
CA LEU A 207 9.51 4.30 -0.28
C LEU A 207 9.82 5.81 -0.38
N LEU A 208 11.06 6.21 -0.12
CA LEU A 208 11.45 7.62 -0.21
C LEU A 208 11.25 8.17 -1.62
N GLY A 209 11.52 7.36 -2.65
CA GLY A 209 11.26 7.74 -4.05
C GLY A 209 9.78 7.90 -4.41
N ASN A 210 8.90 7.28 -3.65
CA ASN A 210 7.46 7.33 -3.86
C ASN A 210 6.77 8.52 -3.16
N LEU A 211 7.31 8.97 -2.02
CA LEU A 211 6.66 9.97 -1.16
C LEU A 211 6.34 11.30 -1.85
N PRO A 212 7.26 11.95 -2.59
CA PRO A 212 6.95 13.25 -3.19
C PRO A 212 5.76 13.19 -4.14
N GLY A 213 5.68 12.14 -4.97
CA GLY A 213 4.54 11.93 -5.87
C GLY A 213 3.24 11.72 -5.11
N PHE A 214 3.26 10.90 -4.07
CA PHE A 214 2.12 10.66 -3.19
C PHE A 214 1.65 11.93 -2.48
N GLU A 215 2.57 12.68 -1.88
CA GLU A 215 2.28 13.94 -1.18
C GLU A 215 1.63 14.97 -2.09
N HIS A 216 2.15 15.13 -3.30
CA HIS A 216 1.59 16.05 -4.29
C HIS A 216 0.24 15.57 -4.84
N SER A 217 0.09 14.29 -5.16
CA SER A 217 -1.17 13.73 -5.66
C SER A 217 -2.31 13.84 -4.63
N HIS A 218 -1.96 13.99 -3.35
CA HIS A 218 -2.92 14.20 -2.27
C HIS A 218 -2.89 15.63 -1.69
N ASP A 219 -2.55 16.60 -2.57
CA ASP A 219 -2.60 18.03 -2.26
C ASP A 219 -1.87 18.37 -0.95
N LEU A 220 -0.56 18.10 -0.95
CA LEU A 220 0.35 18.30 0.16
C LEU A 220 -0.02 17.46 1.41
N PHE A 221 -0.16 16.16 1.21
CA PHE A 221 -0.33 15.20 2.30
C PHE A 221 0.93 15.11 3.18
N PRO A 222 0.83 14.94 4.51
CA PRO A 222 -0.40 14.87 5.29
C PRO A 222 -0.85 16.26 5.81
N GLN A 223 -2.14 16.41 5.98
CA GLN A 223 -2.72 17.55 6.69
C GLN A 223 -3.44 17.09 7.95
N ALA A 224 -3.65 18.03 8.89
CA ALA A 224 -4.33 17.73 10.15
C ALA A 224 -5.72 17.10 9.89
N GLY A 225 -5.97 15.97 10.53
CA GLY A 225 -7.23 15.22 10.40
C GLY A 225 -7.31 14.33 9.16
N ASP A 226 -6.25 14.19 8.36
CA ASP A 226 -6.25 13.27 7.24
C ASP A 226 -6.41 11.81 7.73
N LEU A 227 -7.29 11.08 7.04
CA LEU A 227 -7.46 9.63 7.10
C LEU A 227 -7.52 9.12 5.68
N PHE A 228 -6.70 8.14 5.40
CA PHE A 228 -6.58 7.56 4.06
C PHE A 228 -7.42 6.29 3.90
N TRP A 229 -7.98 6.09 2.73
CA TRP A 229 -8.58 4.81 2.32
C TRP A 229 -8.37 4.55 0.84
N SER A 230 -8.22 3.28 0.47
CA SER A 230 -8.27 2.83 -0.93
C SER A 230 -8.81 1.40 -0.98
N PRO A 231 -9.67 1.07 -1.96
CA PRO A 231 -10.06 -0.32 -2.19
C PRO A 231 -8.97 -1.14 -2.89
N ALA A 232 -7.86 -0.52 -3.27
CA ALA A 232 -6.76 -1.20 -3.95
C ALA A 232 -6.13 -2.28 -3.06
N ASP A 233 -6.01 -3.50 -3.59
CA ASP A 233 -5.39 -4.63 -2.89
C ASP A 233 -3.92 -4.32 -2.54
N TRP A 234 -3.54 -4.54 -1.29
CA TRP A 234 -2.17 -4.31 -0.79
C TRP A 234 -1.14 -5.29 -1.34
N ALA A 235 -1.58 -6.24 -2.15
CA ALA A 235 -0.68 -7.10 -2.93
C ALA A 235 -0.08 -6.41 -4.17
N TRP A 236 -0.57 -5.23 -4.52
CA TRP A 236 -0.10 -4.45 -5.67
C TRP A 236 0.46 -3.10 -5.23
N THR A 237 1.28 -2.50 -6.11
CA THR A 237 1.88 -1.17 -5.84
C THR A 237 0.83 -0.14 -5.48
N GLY A 238 -0.30 -0.08 -6.20
CA GLY A 238 -1.37 0.87 -5.90
C GLY A 238 -1.91 0.79 -4.47
N GLY A 239 -2.11 -0.41 -3.93
CA GLY A 239 -2.55 -0.58 -2.55
C GLY A 239 -1.43 -0.45 -1.52
N LEU A 240 -0.24 -0.94 -1.85
CA LEU A 240 0.90 -0.96 -0.93
C LEU A 240 1.66 0.36 -0.91
N MET A 241 2.07 0.84 -2.09
CA MET A 241 2.96 2.00 -2.25
C MET A 241 2.19 3.32 -2.39
N ASP A 242 0.92 3.26 -2.82
CA ASP A 242 0.09 4.45 -3.02
C ASP A 242 -1.04 4.58 -1.97
N ALA A 243 -1.00 3.75 -0.92
CA ALA A 243 -1.92 3.83 0.21
C ALA A 243 -1.26 3.44 1.54
N LEU A 244 -0.94 2.14 1.76
CA LEU A 244 -0.51 1.61 3.05
C LEU A 244 0.78 2.24 3.56
N LEU A 245 1.88 2.08 2.83
CA LEU A 245 3.21 2.48 3.31
C LEU A 245 3.39 4.00 3.42
N PRO A 246 2.93 4.84 2.46
CA PRO A 246 3.02 6.28 2.61
C PRO A 246 2.20 6.81 3.79
N SER A 247 0.97 6.32 4.00
CA SER A 247 0.15 6.70 5.16
C SER A 247 0.85 6.37 6.48
N LEU A 248 1.37 5.15 6.61
CA LEU A 248 2.12 4.74 7.79
C LEU A 248 3.42 5.55 7.96
N TYR A 249 4.14 5.83 6.86
CA TYR A 249 5.34 6.66 6.90
C TYR A 249 5.05 8.05 7.50
N HIS A 250 4.00 8.70 7.10
CA HIS A 250 3.60 10.00 7.65
C HIS A 250 2.95 9.91 9.04
N GLY A 251 2.72 8.71 9.55
CA GLY A 251 2.04 8.49 10.81
C GLY A 251 0.57 8.91 10.75
N THR A 252 -0.03 8.82 9.58
CA THR A 252 -1.43 9.13 9.32
C THR A 252 -2.23 7.85 9.32
N PRO A 253 -3.40 7.80 9.99
CA PRO A 253 -4.22 6.62 10.00
C PRO A 253 -4.79 6.29 8.61
N LEU A 254 -4.94 5.00 8.33
CA LEU A 254 -5.65 4.54 7.14
C LEU A 254 -6.72 3.52 7.52
N LEU A 255 -7.69 3.35 6.61
CA LEU A 255 -8.71 2.31 6.70
C LEU A 255 -8.32 1.15 5.78
N GLY A 256 -8.32 -0.07 6.30
CA GLY A 256 -8.33 -1.32 5.54
C GLY A 256 -9.74 -1.89 5.51
N TYR A 257 -10.17 -2.39 4.38
CA TYR A 257 -11.45 -3.07 4.25
C TYR A 257 -11.31 -4.43 3.56
N ARG A 258 -11.73 -5.48 4.26
CA ARG A 258 -11.76 -6.83 3.70
C ARG A 258 -13.13 -7.13 3.14
N GLY A 259 -13.31 -6.83 1.87
CA GLY A 259 -14.55 -7.09 1.13
C GLY A 259 -14.41 -6.78 -0.34
N ARG A 260 -15.42 -7.14 -1.10
CA ARG A 260 -15.48 -6.78 -2.50
C ARG A 260 -15.73 -5.28 -2.65
N PHE A 261 -15.19 -4.70 -3.72
CA PHE A 261 -15.51 -3.31 -4.05
C PHE A 261 -17.00 -3.17 -4.37
N ASP A 262 -17.64 -2.28 -3.64
CA ASP A 262 -19.03 -1.87 -3.83
C ASP A 262 -19.12 -0.34 -3.70
N PRO A 263 -19.71 0.39 -4.66
CA PRO A 263 -19.80 1.84 -4.63
C PRO A 263 -20.55 2.42 -3.42
N GLU A 264 -21.69 1.83 -3.04
CA GLU A 264 -22.47 2.32 -1.89
C GLU A 264 -21.75 2.06 -0.58
N LYS A 265 -21.17 0.87 -0.41
CA LYS A 265 -20.34 0.54 0.74
C LYS A 265 -19.11 1.45 0.81
N SER A 266 -18.51 1.81 -0.33
CA SER A 266 -17.38 2.74 -0.39
C SER A 266 -17.75 4.11 0.17
N PHE A 267 -18.85 4.69 -0.25
CA PHE A 267 -19.31 5.97 0.31
C PHE A 267 -19.69 5.87 1.77
N TRP A 268 -20.31 4.78 2.18
CA TRP A 268 -20.63 4.52 3.57
C TRP A 268 -19.36 4.43 4.44
N LEU A 269 -18.32 3.73 3.98
CA LEU A 269 -17.02 3.67 4.67
C LEU A 269 -16.37 5.06 4.77
N MET A 270 -16.39 5.82 3.68
CA MET A 270 -15.86 7.20 3.66
C MET A 270 -16.55 8.08 4.69
N GLN A 271 -17.88 8.01 4.79
CA GLN A 271 -18.66 8.74 5.79
C GLN A 271 -18.36 8.24 7.21
N LYS A 272 -18.44 6.92 7.43
CA LYS A 272 -18.29 6.31 8.76
C LYS A 272 -16.95 6.66 9.41
N TYR A 273 -15.89 6.64 8.63
CA TYR A 273 -14.52 6.86 9.15
C TYR A 273 -14.01 8.29 8.92
N GLY A 274 -14.77 9.13 8.25
CA GLY A 274 -14.33 10.49 7.93
C GLY A 274 -13.14 10.53 6.98
N VAL A 275 -13.14 9.64 5.96
CA VAL A 275 -12.05 9.56 4.98
C VAL A 275 -11.87 10.89 4.26
N ARG A 276 -10.64 11.39 4.23
CA ARG A 276 -10.29 12.64 3.58
C ARG A 276 -9.48 12.46 2.30
N ASN A 277 -8.72 11.38 2.22
CA ASN A 277 -7.82 11.10 1.10
C ASN A 277 -8.09 9.69 0.57
N THR A 278 -8.16 9.55 -0.74
CA THR A 278 -8.40 8.22 -1.34
C THR A 278 -7.67 8.05 -2.66
N PHE A 279 -7.19 6.83 -2.91
CA PHE A 279 -6.76 6.38 -4.22
C PHE A 279 -7.85 5.48 -4.82
N LEU A 280 -8.35 5.85 -5.98
CA LEU A 280 -9.40 5.14 -6.70
C LEU A 280 -9.01 4.95 -8.17
N PHE A 281 -9.02 3.73 -8.64
CA PHE A 281 -8.85 3.47 -10.08
C PHE A 281 -9.97 4.13 -10.91
N PRO A 282 -9.72 4.54 -12.16
CA PRO A 282 -10.74 5.14 -13.02
C PRO A 282 -11.99 4.27 -13.16
N THR A 283 -11.83 2.95 -13.24
CA THR A 283 -12.95 2.01 -13.27
C THR A 283 -13.81 2.09 -12.00
N ALA A 284 -13.21 2.21 -10.81
CA ALA A 284 -13.93 2.39 -9.55
C ALA A 284 -14.71 3.72 -9.54
N LEU A 285 -14.08 4.82 -9.97
CA LEU A 285 -14.74 6.13 -10.09
C LEU A 285 -15.93 6.08 -11.04
N LYS A 286 -15.80 5.44 -12.21
CA LYS A 286 -16.89 5.24 -13.17
C LYS A 286 -18.04 4.44 -12.57
N MET A 287 -17.75 3.38 -11.81
CA MET A 287 -18.78 2.60 -11.11
C MET A 287 -19.48 3.44 -10.04
N MET A 288 -18.74 4.19 -9.23
CA MET A 288 -19.28 5.08 -8.20
C MET A 288 -20.17 6.17 -8.80
N MET A 289 -19.73 6.81 -9.87
CA MET A 289 -20.50 7.82 -10.61
C MET A 289 -21.83 7.25 -11.13
N LYS A 290 -21.79 6.04 -11.72
CA LYS A 290 -22.98 5.39 -12.28
C LYS A 290 -23.97 4.95 -11.19
N THR A 291 -23.48 4.42 -10.09
CA THR A 291 -24.32 3.85 -9.02
C THR A 291 -24.89 4.93 -8.10
N VAL A 292 -24.08 5.95 -7.79
CA VAL A 292 -24.44 7.05 -6.89
C VAL A 292 -24.08 8.39 -7.53
N PRO A 293 -24.87 8.90 -8.49
CA PRO A 293 -24.51 10.13 -9.23
C PRO A 293 -24.39 11.37 -8.37
N GLN A 294 -25.09 11.44 -7.24
CA GLN A 294 -25.10 12.59 -6.33
C GLN A 294 -24.80 12.13 -4.88
N PRO A 295 -23.56 11.72 -4.59
CA PRO A 295 -23.24 11.09 -3.32
C PRO A 295 -23.42 12.02 -2.12
N ARG A 296 -23.12 13.31 -2.25
CA ARG A 296 -23.29 14.30 -1.14
C ARG A 296 -24.75 14.55 -0.74
N LYS A 297 -25.73 14.10 -1.53
CA LYS A 297 -27.14 14.08 -1.11
C LYS A 297 -27.48 12.93 -0.18
N ARG A 298 -26.65 11.88 -0.16
CA ARG A 298 -26.89 10.64 0.61
C ARG A 298 -25.87 10.42 1.73
N TYR A 299 -24.67 10.99 1.58
CA TYR A 299 -23.55 10.74 2.50
C TYR A 299 -22.85 12.06 2.89
N GLU A 300 -22.45 12.17 4.14
CA GLU A 300 -21.62 13.26 4.64
C GLU A 300 -20.14 12.94 4.37
N LEU A 301 -19.63 13.46 3.27
CA LEU A 301 -18.27 13.18 2.81
C LEU A 301 -17.30 14.29 3.21
N SER A 302 -16.19 13.91 3.84
CA SER A 302 -15.09 14.78 4.24
C SER A 302 -13.93 14.77 3.25
N LEU A 303 -14.11 14.26 2.04
CA LEU A 303 -13.07 14.11 1.02
C LEU A 303 -12.39 15.46 0.73
N ARG A 304 -11.05 15.42 0.73
CA ARG A 304 -10.15 16.54 0.41
C ARG A 304 -9.36 16.29 -0.87
N SER A 305 -8.91 15.07 -1.09
CA SER A 305 -8.17 14.70 -2.30
C SER A 305 -8.54 13.32 -2.80
N ILE A 306 -8.55 13.17 -4.11
CA ILE A 306 -8.68 11.90 -4.82
C ILE A 306 -7.51 11.80 -5.78
N MET A 307 -6.71 10.76 -5.66
CA MET A 307 -5.72 10.38 -6.66
C MET A 307 -6.26 9.24 -7.49
N SER A 308 -5.98 9.23 -8.78
CA SER A 308 -6.34 8.16 -9.70
C SER A 308 -5.18 7.81 -10.63
N ALA A 309 -5.02 6.52 -10.92
CA ALA A 309 -3.96 6.00 -11.76
C ALA A 309 -4.31 4.65 -12.40
N GLY A 310 -3.44 4.20 -13.32
CA GLY A 310 -3.54 2.90 -13.99
C GLY A 310 -4.19 2.98 -15.37
N GLU A 311 -5.10 3.91 -15.55
CA GLU A 311 -5.78 4.22 -16.82
C GLU A 311 -6.05 5.73 -16.87
N SER A 312 -6.41 6.25 -18.05
CA SER A 312 -6.90 7.64 -18.15
C SER A 312 -8.27 7.80 -17.47
N VAL A 313 -8.39 8.82 -16.65
CA VAL A 313 -9.61 9.12 -15.88
C VAL A 313 -10.78 9.49 -16.81
N GLY A 314 -10.56 10.42 -17.72
CA GLY A 314 -11.58 10.92 -18.66
C GLY A 314 -12.39 12.10 -18.12
N GLU A 315 -12.73 13.03 -19.02
CA GLU A 315 -13.37 14.32 -18.69
C GLU A 315 -14.64 14.19 -17.85
N THR A 316 -15.53 13.27 -18.23
CA THR A 316 -16.82 13.06 -17.52
C THR A 316 -16.62 12.72 -16.04
N VAL A 317 -15.56 11.97 -15.70
CA VAL A 317 -15.24 11.63 -14.30
C VAL A 317 -14.67 12.84 -13.57
N PHE A 318 -13.83 13.65 -14.24
CA PHE A 318 -13.33 14.89 -13.67
C PHE A 318 -14.45 15.87 -13.35
N GLU A 319 -15.40 16.06 -14.29
CA GLU A 319 -16.58 16.92 -14.09
C GLU A 319 -17.45 16.43 -12.94
N TRP A 320 -17.80 15.14 -12.95
CA TRP A 320 -18.59 14.54 -11.88
C TRP A 320 -17.92 14.70 -10.50
N SER A 321 -16.60 14.49 -10.42
CA SER A 321 -15.89 14.63 -9.15
C SER A 321 -15.93 16.06 -8.62
N ARG A 322 -15.77 17.06 -9.49
CA ARG A 322 -15.87 18.46 -9.10
C ARG A 322 -17.28 18.83 -8.65
N GLU A 323 -18.30 18.40 -9.41
CA GLU A 323 -19.69 18.80 -9.15
C GLU A 323 -20.35 18.00 -8.03
N ALA A 324 -20.15 16.67 -8.01
CA ALA A 324 -20.87 15.79 -7.11
C ALA A 324 -20.08 15.44 -5.84
N LEU A 325 -18.74 15.39 -5.90
CA LEU A 325 -17.89 15.13 -4.75
C LEU A 325 -17.25 16.40 -4.18
N GLY A 326 -17.23 17.50 -4.95
CA GLY A 326 -16.59 18.75 -4.55
C GLY A 326 -15.06 18.63 -4.44
N VAL A 327 -14.46 17.71 -5.18
CA VAL A 327 -13.01 17.41 -5.14
C VAL A 327 -12.48 17.24 -6.57
N THR A 328 -11.31 17.80 -6.86
CA THR A 328 -10.61 17.54 -8.11
C THR A 328 -9.86 16.19 -8.01
N VAL A 329 -9.99 15.36 -9.02
CA VAL A 329 -9.15 14.15 -9.13
C VAL A 329 -7.76 14.55 -9.59
N ASN A 330 -6.74 14.11 -8.86
CA ASN A 330 -5.35 14.24 -9.28
C ASN A 330 -4.94 12.95 -10.00
N GLU A 331 -4.57 13.08 -11.28
CA GLU A 331 -4.16 11.93 -12.08
C GLU A 331 -2.67 11.68 -11.92
N MET A 332 -2.28 10.41 -11.76
CA MET A 332 -0.91 10.00 -11.61
C MET A 332 -0.54 8.99 -12.70
N PHE A 333 0.68 9.11 -13.20
CA PHE A 333 1.31 8.14 -14.09
C PHE A 333 2.52 7.53 -13.41
N GLY A 334 2.58 6.20 -13.40
CA GLY A 334 3.69 5.44 -12.85
C GLY A 334 3.63 3.97 -13.23
N GLN A 335 4.63 3.23 -12.82
CA GLN A 335 4.73 1.78 -12.99
C GLN A 335 5.43 1.18 -11.79
N THR A 336 5.30 -0.13 -11.58
CA THR A 336 5.96 -0.84 -10.49
C THR A 336 7.47 -0.60 -10.45
N GLU A 337 8.11 -0.54 -11.62
CA GLU A 337 9.56 -0.42 -11.76
C GLU A 337 10.10 1.01 -11.58
N ILE A 338 9.23 2.02 -11.66
CA ILE A 338 9.65 3.43 -11.68
C ILE A 338 8.91 4.33 -10.70
N ASN A 339 8.01 3.77 -9.86
CA ASN A 339 7.15 4.53 -8.96
C ASN A 339 6.35 5.64 -9.68
N TYR A 340 6.19 6.80 -9.03
CA TYR A 340 5.60 8.00 -9.62
C TYR A 340 6.56 8.64 -10.63
N THR A 341 6.12 8.80 -11.87
CA THR A 341 6.86 9.56 -12.89
C THR A 341 6.24 10.90 -13.21
N GLY A 342 4.95 11.05 -12.92
CA GLY A 342 4.24 12.31 -13.05
C GLY A 342 2.92 12.29 -12.32
N SER A 343 2.51 13.42 -11.78
CA SER A 343 1.19 13.60 -11.15
C SER A 343 0.68 15.01 -11.30
N SER A 344 -0.65 15.17 -11.28
CA SER A 344 -1.27 16.47 -11.12
C SER A 344 -1.55 16.75 -9.64
N SER A 345 -1.71 18.03 -9.30
CA SER A 345 -2.15 18.48 -7.98
C SER A 345 -3.11 19.66 -8.14
N SER A 346 -4.24 19.62 -7.47
CA SER A 346 -5.21 20.71 -7.49
C SER A 346 -4.64 21.98 -6.86
N GLN A 347 -3.68 21.86 -5.95
CA GLN A 347 -2.99 22.97 -5.30
C GLN A 347 -1.97 23.67 -6.20
N ALA A 348 -1.41 22.97 -7.18
CA ALA A 348 -0.54 23.56 -8.18
C ALA A 348 -1.32 24.35 -9.26
N ALA A 349 -2.60 24.03 -9.43
CA ALA A 349 -3.48 24.58 -10.45
C ALA A 349 -4.22 25.87 -10.06
N THR A 350 -3.97 26.47 -8.90
CA THR A 350 -4.60 27.74 -8.50
C THR A 350 -3.97 28.93 -9.23
N SER A 351 -4.08 28.93 -10.57
CA SER A 351 -4.02 30.13 -11.39
C SER A 351 -5.44 30.49 -11.84
N PRO A 352 -5.92 31.72 -11.63
CA PRO A 352 -7.23 32.08 -12.12
C PRO A 352 -7.22 32.15 -13.65
N THR A 353 -8.22 31.50 -14.24
CA THR A 353 -8.68 31.65 -15.63
C THR A 353 -7.71 31.25 -16.73
N ARG A 354 -7.85 30.01 -17.22
CA ARG A 354 -7.61 29.71 -18.62
C ARG A 354 -8.95 29.60 -19.36
N PRO A 355 -9.06 30.16 -20.58
CA PRO A 355 -10.23 29.95 -21.41
C PRO A 355 -10.33 28.47 -21.81
N THR A 356 -11.56 27.98 -21.89
CA THR A 356 -11.93 26.66 -22.39
C THR A 356 -11.28 26.35 -23.72
N GLY A 357 -10.50 25.29 -23.81
CA GLY A 357 -10.08 24.69 -25.05
C GLY A 357 -8.57 24.57 -25.23
N THR A 358 -7.91 23.70 -24.44
CA THR A 358 -6.74 22.92 -24.84
C THR A 358 -6.37 21.97 -23.71
N SER A 359 -6.17 20.72 -24.05
CA SER A 359 -5.61 19.67 -23.17
C SER A 359 -4.37 20.18 -22.45
N SER A 360 -4.38 20.17 -21.12
CA SER A 360 -3.22 20.54 -20.31
C SER A 360 -2.12 19.51 -20.52
N PRO A 361 -0.88 19.92 -20.80
CA PRO A 361 0.22 18.98 -20.78
C PRO A 361 0.44 18.49 -19.33
N VAL A 362 0.52 17.20 -19.18
CA VAL A 362 1.02 16.54 -17.96
C VAL A 362 2.41 17.13 -17.69
N SER A 363 2.56 17.89 -16.62
CA SER A 363 3.88 18.38 -16.23
C SER A 363 4.66 17.21 -15.63
N SER A 364 5.50 16.59 -16.46
CA SER A 364 6.39 15.54 -16.05
C SER A 364 7.47 16.10 -15.12
N MET A 365 7.45 15.75 -13.85
CA MET A 365 8.68 15.69 -13.07
C MET A 365 9.50 14.55 -13.68
N GLN A 366 10.52 14.86 -14.48
CA GLN A 366 11.47 13.86 -14.93
C GLN A 366 12.23 13.34 -13.71
N ALA A 367 11.90 12.13 -13.29
CA ALA A 367 12.77 11.38 -12.40
C ALA A 367 14.10 11.17 -13.11
N THR A 368 15.15 11.80 -12.63
CA THR A 368 16.52 11.49 -13.03
C THR A 368 16.74 10.00 -12.77
N ARG A 369 17.12 9.26 -13.79
CA ARG A 369 17.51 7.85 -13.69
C ARG A 369 18.50 7.71 -12.55
N CYS A 370 18.18 6.88 -11.57
CA CYS A 370 19.21 6.35 -10.68
C CYS A 370 20.21 5.57 -11.52
N PRO A 371 21.52 5.83 -11.41
CA PRO A 371 22.51 4.95 -12.02
C PRO A 371 22.35 3.55 -11.41
N GLY A 372 22.46 2.52 -12.27
CA GLY A 372 22.26 1.11 -12.00
C GLY A 372 23.14 0.52 -10.90
#